data_ed877690357a5c9d647b9a56af8e0f4e
#
_entry.id   ed877690357a5c9d647b9a56af8e0f4e
#
_cell.length_a   1.000
_cell.length_b   1.000
_cell.length_c   1.000
_cell.angle_alpha   90.00
_cell.angle_beta   90.00
_cell.angle_gamma   90.00
#
_symmetry.space_group_name_H-M   'P 1'
#
loop_
_entity.id
_entity.type
_entity.pdbx_description
1 polymer ?
#
loop_
_entity_poly.entity_id
_entity_poly.type
_entity_poly.pdbx_seq_one_letter_code
_entity_poly.pdbx_strand_id
1 'polypeptide(L)'
;MEHVALATSLDQDWNGQKVNLMTMHASKGLEFDVVFLPGWEEGLFPHQKSMEEKGQSGLEEERRLAYVGITRAKKIAHISFSMNRFYQGDWIDSISSRFIDELPEKNIQKNNQFLEEEKDDFEFNQDIDYESEIKS
;
A
#
# COMPACT_ATOMS: atom_id res chain seq x y z
N MET A 1 4.81 -24.28 6.24
CA MET A 1 3.91 -23.35 5.51
C MET A 1 2.67 -23.16 6.35
N GLU A 2 2.49 -21.97 6.91
CA GLU A 2 1.24 -21.65 7.58
C GLU A 2 0.19 -21.35 6.53
N HIS A 3 -0.93 -22.06 6.59
CA HIS A 3 -2.06 -21.84 5.70
C HIS A 3 -2.85 -20.63 6.21
N VAL A 4 -2.90 -19.56 5.42
CA VAL A 4 -3.83 -18.46 5.67
C VAL A 4 -5.23 -18.91 5.27
N ALA A 5 -6.08 -19.18 6.26
CA ALA A 5 -7.48 -19.47 6.02
C ALA A 5 -8.28 -18.17 5.94
N LEU A 6 -9.06 -17.98 4.88
CA LEU A 6 -10.04 -16.90 4.80
C LEU A 6 -11.14 -17.18 5.82
N ALA A 7 -11.32 -16.25 6.77
CA ALA A 7 -12.42 -16.34 7.72
C ALA A 7 -13.75 -16.16 6.97
N THR A 8 -14.63 -17.14 7.07
CA THR A 8 -16.01 -17.05 6.59
C THR A 8 -16.93 -16.58 7.72
N SER A 9 -18.17 -16.23 7.40
CA SER A 9 -19.19 -15.76 8.35
C SER A 9 -19.49 -16.76 9.50
N LEU A 10 -18.94 -17.96 9.45
CA LEU A 10 -19.08 -19.01 10.47
C LEU A 10 -18.08 -18.85 11.64
N ASP A 11 -17.08 -17.98 11.53
CA ASP A 11 -16.06 -17.75 12.56
C ASP A 11 -16.46 -16.66 13.57
N GLN A 12 -17.76 -16.39 13.73
CA GLN A 12 -18.27 -15.29 14.59
C GLN A 12 -18.06 -15.51 16.10
N ASP A 13 -17.76 -16.72 16.53
CA ASP A 13 -17.66 -17.08 17.97
C ASP A 13 -16.25 -16.91 18.55
N TRP A 14 -15.31 -16.31 17.81
CA TRP A 14 -13.95 -16.19 18.29
C TRP A 14 -13.66 -14.86 18.96
N ASN A 15 -13.48 -14.90 20.28
CA ASN A 15 -13.14 -13.74 21.13
C ASN A 15 -11.65 -13.33 21.07
N GLY A 16 -10.87 -13.87 20.16
CA GLY A 16 -9.46 -13.57 20.03
C GLY A 16 -9.17 -12.29 19.24
N GLN A 17 -7.97 -11.76 19.42
CA GLN A 17 -7.46 -10.67 18.61
C GLN A 17 -7.09 -11.20 17.23
N LYS A 18 -7.89 -10.93 16.21
CA LYS A 18 -7.66 -11.33 14.81
C LYS A 18 -7.46 -10.14 13.90
N VAL A 19 -6.60 -10.32 12.91
CA VAL A 19 -6.57 -9.47 11.73
C VAL A 19 -7.56 -10.03 10.71
N ASN A 20 -8.49 -9.20 10.26
CA ASN A 20 -9.43 -9.56 9.22
C ASN A 20 -8.80 -9.29 7.85
N LEU A 21 -8.72 -10.31 7.01
CA LEU A 21 -8.27 -10.20 5.63
C LEU A 21 -9.46 -10.38 4.70
N MET A 22 -9.71 -9.39 3.85
CA MET A 22 -10.84 -9.39 2.93
C MET A 22 -10.61 -8.48 1.74
N THR A 23 -11.46 -8.59 0.73
CA THR A 23 -11.48 -7.64 -0.37
C THR A 23 -12.19 -6.34 0.05
N MET A 24 -11.90 -5.24 -0.63
CA MET A 24 -12.62 -3.97 -0.40
C MET A 24 -14.13 -4.11 -0.65
N HIS A 25 -14.54 -4.91 -1.64
CA HIS A 25 -15.96 -5.19 -1.89
C HIS A 25 -16.62 -5.90 -0.69
N ALA A 26 -15.94 -6.89 -0.10
CA ALA A 26 -16.46 -7.63 1.04
C ALA A 26 -16.51 -6.76 2.32
N SER A 27 -15.74 -5.70 2.39
CA SER A 27 -15.71 -4.79 3.54
C SER A 27 -16.88 -3.82 3.63
N LYS A 28 -17.72 -3.77 2.60
CA LYS A 28 -18.89 -2.87 2.55
C LYS A 28 -19.83 -3.15 3.73
N GLY A 29 -20.14 -2.10 4.48
CA GLY A 29 -21.00 -2.18 5.67
C GLY A 29 -20.27 -2.57 6.96
N LEU A 30 -18.98 -2.93 6.89
CA LEU A 30 -18.14 -3.21 8.04
C LEU A 30 -17.33 -1.96 8.42
N GLU A 31 -16.88 -1.91 9.67
CA GLU A 31 -16.00 -0.85 10.17
C GLU A 31 -14.94 -1.42 11.11
N PHE A 32 -13.73 -0.84 11.04
CA PHE A 32 -12.58 -1.25 11.84
C PHE A 32 -11.86 -0.02 12.37
N ASP A 33 -11.24 -0.12 13.54
CA ASP A 33 -10.46 1.00 14.10
C ASP A 33 -9.30 1.39 13.18
N VAL A 34 -8.60 0.40 12.67
CA VAL A 34 -7.44 0.56 11.77
C VAL A 34 -7.63 -0.32 10.53
N VAL A 35 -7.36 0.24 9.38
CA VAL A 35 -7.45 -0.45 8.08
C VAL A 35 -6.13 -0.31 7.34
N PHE A 36 -5.62 -1.41 6.77
CA PHE A 36 -4.47 -1.43 5.88
C PHE A 36 -4.94 -1.67 4.45
N LEU A 37 -4.57 -0.77 3.55
CA LEU A 37 -4.93 -0.76 2.14
C LEU A 37 -3.66 -0.83 1.28
N PRO A 38 -3.08 -2.03 1.11
CA PRO A 38 -1.88 -2.20 0.29
C PRO A 38 -2.18 -2.21 -1.22
N GLY A 39 -1.14 -1.96 -2.03
CA GLY A 39 -1.23 -2.11 -3.47
C GLY A 39 -1.89 -0.95 -4.21
N TRP A 40 -1.79 0.26 -3.67
CA TRP A 40 -2.30 1.46 -4.34
C TRP A 40 -1.33 1.96 -5.42
N GLU A 41 -1.30 1.23 -6.53
CA GLU A 41 -0.40 1.43 -7.66
C GLU A 41 -1.21 1.54 -8.96
N GLU A 42 -0.78 2.40 -9.88
CA GLU A 42 -1.36 2.48 -11.22
C GLU A 42 -1.30 1.11 -11.92
N GLY A 43 -2.42 0.72 -12.54
CA GLY A 43 -2.57 -0.58 -13.18
C GLY A 43 -3.04 -1.70 -12.24
N LEU A 44 -2.76 -1.59 -10.94
CA LEU A 44 -3.27 -2.52 -9.92
C LEU A 44 -4.52 -1.95 -9.24
N PHE A 45 -4.46 -0.69 -8.82
CA PHE A 45 -5.59 0.05 -8.27
C PHE A 45 -5.43 1.57 -8.53
N PRO A 46 -6.15 2.14 -9.50
CA PRO A 46 -7.21 1.54 -10.33
C PRO A 46 -6.71 0.42 -11.24
N HIS A 47 -7.54 -0.61 -11.41
CA HIS A 47 -7.16 -1.79 -12.17
C HIS A 47 -7.17 -1.48 -13.68
N GLN A 48 -6.05 -1.76 -14.37
CA GLN A 48 -5.86 -1.43 -15.77
C GLN A 48 -6.99 -1.99 -16.66
N LYS A 49 -7.35 -3.25 -16.47
CA LYS A 49 -8.40 -3.90 -17.24
C LYS A 49 -9.75 -3.22 -17.09
N SER A 50 -10.09 -2.71 -15.90
CA SER A 50 -11.34 -1.97 -15.68
C SER A 50 -11.39 -0.69 -16.50
N MET A 51 -10.25 0.00 -16.62
CA MET A 51 -10.14 1.22 -17.44
C MET A 51 -10.16 0.92 -18.94
N GLU A 52 -9.52 -0.17 -19.39
CA GLU A 52 -9.50 -0.57 -20.79
C GLU A 52 -10.87 -1.02 -21.28
N GLU A 53 -11.61 -1.79 -20.47
CA GLU A 53 -12.94 -2.32 -20.87
C GLU A 53 -14.05 -1.28 -20.75
N LYS A 54 -14.01 -0.41 -19.74
CA LYS A 54 -15.11 0.50 -19.38
C LYS A 54 -14.75 1.98 -19.47
N GLY A 55 -13.48 2.31 -19.76
CA GLY A 55 -13.00 3.69 -19.86
C GLY A 55 -13.27 4.49 -18.58
N GLN A 56 -13.83 5.67 -18.73
CA GLN A 56 -14.09 6.58 -17.61
C GLN A 56 -15.05 5.98 -16.57
N SER A 57 -16.04 5.20 -16.98
CA SER A 57 -16.96 4.57 -16.03
C SER A 57 -16.27 3.52 -15.16
N GLY A 58 -15.29 2.80 -15.70
CA GLY A 58 -14.45 1.88 -14.94
C GLY A 58 -13.62 2.60 -13.88
N LEU A 59 -13.01 3.72 -14.26
CA LEU A 59 -12.26 4.55 -13.31
C LEU A 59 -13.15 5.08 -12.17
N GLU A 60 -14.38 5.48 -12.47
CA GLU A 60 -15.33 5.95 -11.46
C GLU A 60 -15.78 4.82 -10.52
N GLU A 61 -15.92 3.60 -11.01
CA GLU A 61 -16.22 2.42 -10.18
C GLU A 61 -15.06 2.14 -9.21
N GLU A 62 -13.82 2.16 -9.72
CA GLU A 62 -12.61 1.98 -8.89
C GLU A 62 -12.47 3.11 -7.83
N ARG A 63 -12.80 4.36 -8.21
CA ARG A 63 -12.79 5.48 -7.25
C ARG A 63 -13.83 5.31 -6.14
N ARG A 64 -15.02 4.82 -6.45
CA ARG A 64 -16.03 4.49 -5.44
C ARG A 64 -15.53 3.38 -4.50
N LEU A 65 -14.82 2.40 -5.05
CA LEU A 65 -14.22 1.34 -4.25
C LEU A 65 -13.11 1.86 -3.33
N ALA A 66 -12.28 2.81 -3.81
CA ALA A 66 -11.30 3.50 -2.99
C ALA A 66 -11.96 4.22 -1.80
N TYR A 67 -13.03 4.94 -2.06
CA TYR A 67 -13.83 5.59 -1.02
C TYR A 67 -14.38 4.58 0.00
N VAL A 68 -14.93 3.46 -0.47
CA VAL A 68 -15.40 2.39 0.41
C VAL A 68 -14.26 1.89 1.30
N GLY A 69 -13.10 1.57 0.74
CA GLY A 69 -11.95 1.07 1.50
C GLY A 69 -11.50 2.03 2.61
N ILE A 70 -11.29 3.30 2.27
CA ILE A 70 -10.85 4.33 3.23
C ILE A 70 -11.89 4.54 4.33
N THR A 71 -13.16 4.58 3.98
CA THR A 71 -14.24 4.86 4.94
C THR A 71 -14.57 3.68 5.86
N ARG A 72 -13.91 2.54 5.69
CA ARG A 72 -13.98 1.42 6.67
C ARG A 72 -13.19 1.72 7.94
N ALA A 73 -12.24 2.64 7.87
CA ALA A 73 -11.43 3.02 9.03
C ALA A 73 -12.19 4.02 9.91
N LYS A 74 -12.36 3.69 11.20
CA LYS A 74 -12.89 4.63 12.19
C LYS A 74 -11.84 5.64 12.65
N LYS A 75 -10.56 5.24 12.68
CA LYS A 75 -9.47 6.06 13.22
C LYS A 75 -8.37 6.28 12.18
N ILE A 76 -7.79 5.21 11.63
CA ILE A 76 -6.61 5.28 10.78
C ILE A 76 -6.75 4.34 9.58
N ALA A 77 -6.51 4.88 8.38
CA ALA A 77 -6.29 4.10 7.17
C ALA A 77 -4.83 4.20 6.77
N HIS A 78 -4.13 3.06 6.71
CA HIS A 78 -2.77 2.94 6.18
C HIS A 78 -2.83 2.56 4.71
N ILE A 79 -2.45 3.46 3.85
CA ILE A 79 -2.36 3.24 2.41
C ILE A 79 -0.90 3.01 2.06
N SER A 80 -0.60 1.95 1.32
CA SER A 80 0.77 1.66 0.90
C SER A 80 0.84 1.22 -0.56
N PHE A 81 1.99 1.46 -1.19
CA PHE A 81 2.31 1.03 -2.53
C PHE A 81 3.78 0.63 -2.62
N SER A 82 4.13 -0.22 -3.59
CA SER A 82 5.51 -0.55 -3.91
C SER A 82 6.02 0.35 -5.02
N MET A 83 7.29 0.74 -4.98
CA MET A 83 7.96 1.44 -6.09
C MET A 83 8.34 0.48 -7.21
N ASN A 84 8.57 -0.79 -6.87
CA ASN A 84 8.77 -1.87 -7.81
C ASN A 84 8.11 -3.15 -7.30
N ARG A 85 7.76 -4.03 -8.22
CA ARG A 85 7.06 -5.28 -7.92
C ARG A 85 7.59 -6.41 -8.79
N PHE A 86 7.83 -7.56 -8.16
CA PHE A 86 8.14 -8.78 -8.90
C PHE A 86 6.85 -9.39 -9.46
N TYR A 87 6.74 -9.44 -10.78
CA TYR A 87 5.56 -9.96 -11.47
C TYR A 87 5.98 -10.76 -12.70
N GLN A 88 5.46 -11.97 -12.85
CA GLN A 88 5.72 -12.88 -13.97
C GLN A 88 7.20 -13.13 -14.28
N GLY A 89 8.06 -13.17 -13.25
CA GLY A 89 9.49 -13.45 -13.41
C GLY A 89 10.41 -12.23 -13.53
N ASP A 90 9.84 -11.03 -13.63
CA ASP A 90 10.58 -9.77 -13.75
C ASP A 90 10.21 -8.74 -12.67
N TRP A 91 11.14 -7.83 -12.40
CA TRP A 91 10.88 -6.65 -11.60
C TRP A 91 10.32 -5.53 -12.48
N ILE A 92 9.15 -5.04 -12.11
CA ILE A 92 8.43 -3.98 -12.82
C ILE A 92 8.38 -2.76 -11.91
N ASP A 93 8.78 -1.60 -12.44
CA ASP A 93 8.61 -0.33 -11.74
C ASP A 93 7.12 0.01 -11.64
N SER A 94 6.72 0.45 -10.46
CA SER A 94 5.35 0.81 -10.15
C SER A 94 5.25 2.31 -9.85
N ILE A 95 4.14 2.90 -10.22
CA ILE A 95 3.80 4.30 -9.93
C ILE A 95 2.67 4.30 -8.90
N SER A 96 2.73 5.20 -7.95
CA SER A 96 1.65 5.38 -6.98
C SER A 96 0.30 5.63 -7.64
N SER A 97 -0.74 5.07 -7.08
CA SER A 97 -2.11 5.28 -7.57
C SER A 97 -2.49 6.76 -7.61
N ARG A 98 -3.12 7.19 -8.70
CA ARG A 98 -3.72 8.54 -8.82
C ARG A 98 -4.69 8.88 -7.69
N PHE A 99 -5.31 7.88 -7.08
CA PHE A 99 -6.23 8.10 -5.96
C PHE A 99 -5.53 8.63 -4.70
N ILE A 100 -4.22 8.42 -4.58
CA ILE A 100 -3.43 9.00 -3.48
C ILE A 100 -3.37 10.53 -3.62
N ASP A 101 -3.23 11.03 -4.85
CA ASP A 101 -3.17 12.47 -5.12
C ASP A 101 -4.53 13.17 -4.95
N GLU A 102 -5.61 12.40 -4.99
CA GLU A 102 -6.99 12.90 -4.76
C GLU A 102 -7.33 13.02 -3.25
N LEU A 103 -6.47 12.51 -2.36
CA LEU A 103 -6.73 12.57 -0.92
C LEU A 103 -6.47 13.98 -0.35
N PRO A 104 -7.24 14.42 0.65
CA PRO A 104 -7.08 15.75 1.26
C PRO A 104 -5.77 15.84 2.05
N GLU A 105 -4.82 16.63 1.59
CA GLU A 105 -3.48 16.79 2.16
C GLU A 105 -3.46 17.05 3.66
N LYS A 106 -4.41 17.83 4.16
CA LYS A 106 -4.51 18.16 5.59
C LYS A 106 -4.71 16.96 6.52
N ASN A 107 -5.12 15.83 5.98
CA ASN A 107 -5.41 14.60 6.73
C ASN A 107 -4.43 13.46 6.45
N ILE A 108 -3.36 13.75 5.66
CA ILE A 108 -2.38 12.75 5.25
C ILE A 108 -1.07 12.98 5.99
N GLN A 109 -0.52 11.90 6.52
CA GLN A 109 0.86 11.82 6.95
C GLN A 109 1.61 10.92 5.97
N LYS A 110 2.62 11.46 5.28
CA LYS A 110 3.47 10.70 4.36
C LYS A 110 4.68 10.16 5.12
N ASN A 111 4.88 8.84 5.04
CA ASN A 111 6.08 8.15 5.53
C ASN A 111 6.90 7.67 4.34
N ASN A 112 8.09 8.22 4.17
CA ASN A 112 9.05 7.80 3.14
C ASN A 112 10.18 7.01 3.82
N GLN A 113 9.96 5.74 4.11
CA GLN A 113 10.99 4.89 4.75
C GLN A 113 12.26 4.77 3.91
N PHE A 114 12.15 4.80 2.58
CA PHE A 114 13.31 4.66 1.68
C PHE A 114 14.25 5.88 1.65
N LEU A 115 13.77 7.09 1.97
CA LEU A 115 14.64 8.27 2.00
C LEU A 115 15.47 8.40 3.28
N GLU A 116 15.09 7.68 4.34
CA GLU A 116 15.85 7.64 5.58
C GLU A 116 17.01 6.64 5.48
N GLU A 117 16.81 5.49 4.83
CA GLU A 117 17.88 4.50 4.59
C GLU A 117 18.98 5.04 3.65
N GLU A 118 18.63 5.79 2.58
CA GLU A 118 19.62 6.43 1.70
C GLU A 118 20.44 7.52 2.42
N LYS A 119 19.90 8.18 3.44
CA LYS A 119 20.64 9.17 4.22
C LYS A 119 21.63 8.54 5.16
N ASP A 120 21.26 7.44 5.82
CA ASP A 120 22.13 6.70 6.72
C ASP A 120 23.30 6.04 5.95
N ASP A 121 23.04 5.51 4.74
CA ASP A 121 24.08 4.97 3.86
C ASP A 121 25.03 6.07 3.33
N PHE A 122 24.53 7.28 3.11
CA PHE A 122 25.35 8.40 2.62
C PHE A 122 26.22 9.02 3.74
N GLU A 123 25.76 9.07 4.98
CA GLU A 123 26.55 9.53 6.13
C GLU A 123 27.64 8.52 6.50
N PHE A 124 27.40 7.22 6.38
CA PHE A 124 28.38 6.18 6.67
C PHE A 124 29.58 6.19 5.69
N ASN A 125 29.40 6.64 4.45
CA ASN A 125 30.47 6.71 3.45
C ASN A 125 31.32 8.00 3.51
N GLN A 126 30.99 8.98 4.33
CA GLN A 126 31.79 10.21 4.48
C GLN A 126 32.97 10.07 5.46
N ASP A 127 32.99 9.04 6.31
CA ASP A 127 34.06 8.81 7.29
C ASP A 127 35.20 7.89 6.79
N ILE A 128 35.24 7.58 5.48
CA ILE A 128 36.38 6.87 4.90
C ILE A 128 37.46 7.89 4.59
N ASP A 129 38.36 8.04 5.54
CA ASP A 129 39.55 8.90 5.48
C ASP A 129 40.58 8.35 4.47
N TYR A 130 40.66 8.98 3.29
CA TYR A 130 41.60 8.62 2.22
C TYR A 130 43.05 9.09 2.50
N GLU A 131 43.37 9.56 3.70
CA GLU A 131 44.72 10.05 4.00
C GLU A 131 45.78 8.98 4.35
N SER A 132 45.44 7.71 4.40
CA SER A 132 46.40 6.67 4.83
C SER A 132 47.15 5.96 3.69
N GLU A 133 46.92 6.22 2.43
CA GLU A 133 47.57 5.51 1.30
C GLU A 133 48.62 6.33 0.52
N ILE A 134 49.01 7.52 1.00
CA ILE A 134 50.08 8.31 0.30
C ILE A 134 51.36 8.40 1.14
N LYS A 135 51.72 7.38 1.91
CA LYS A 135 53.06 7.26 2.50
C LYS A 135 53.54 5.82 2.52
N SER A 136 53.96 5.36 1.38
CA SER A 136 55.02 4.32 1.30
C SER A 136 55.68 4.34 -0.03
#